data_eeb3f98401272cdb5af1956421dd47b1
#
_entry.id   eeb3f98401272cdb5af1956421dd47b1
#
_cell.length_a   1.000
_cell.length_b   1.000
_cell.length_c   1.000
_cell.angle_alpha   90.00
_cell.angle_beta   90.00
_cell.angle_gamma   90.00
#
_symmetry.space_group_name_H-M   'P 1'
#
loop_
_entity.id
_entity.type
_entity.pdbx_description
1 polymer ?
#
loop_
_entity_poly.entity_id
_entity_poly.type
_entity_poly.pdbx_seq_one_letter_code
_entity_poly.pdbx_strand_id
1 'polypeptide(L)'
;YKKRVIYPQIENVALLYFVDHEDELEDVFYHGVKDEIIKQAKKMNIQLSIYDRKDVMDHVPKDLSAFIAIGWLTRKEINALYKRCKRGVFIGTSPDEKLFDAVKPNMDSFVTQMVDYFVEKGHKRIGFIGGSDRNIDTGKPSMDIREWSFRQSAAYYGYLNEEYIFISERFTVDDGYRMGKELLKKEILPTALCVASDTLAVGVLQAL
;
A
#
# COMPACT_ATOMS: atom_id res chain seq x y z
N TYR A 1 15.70 -8.32 -39.71
CA TYR A 1 14.34 -7.77 -39.71
C TYR A 1 13.76 -7.96 -38.30
N LYS A 2 13.69 -6.90 -37.47
CA LYS A 2 12.93 -6.92 -36.20
C LYS A 2 11.45 -6.94 -36.55
N LYS A 3 10.73 -8.02 -36.28
CA LYS A 3 9.28 -8.07 -36.35
C LYS A 3 8.75 -6.98 -35.40
N ARG A 4 8.04 -6.00 -35.97
CA ARG A 4 7.30 -4.99 -35.20
C ARG A 4 6.19 -5.74 -34.48
N VAL A 5 6.28 -5.89 -33.18
CA VAL A 5 5.20 -6.47 -32.38
C VAL A 5 4.06 -5.42 -32.41
N ILE A 6 2.99 -5.70 -33.16
CA ILE A 6 1.80 -4.88 -33.17
C ILE A 6 1.02 -5.29 -31.91
N TYR A 7 1.08 -4.47 -30.88
CA TYR A 7 0.20 -4.64 -29.74
C TYR A 7 -1.22 -4.28 -30.15
N PRO A 8 -2.24 -5.10 -29.83
CA PRO A 8 -3.63 -4.72 -30.09
C PRO A 8 -3.92 -3.40 -29.36
N GLN A 9 -4.58 -2.48 -30.03
CA GLN A 9 -5.01 -1.23 -29.41
C GLN A 9 -5.93 -1.57 -28.24
N ILE A 10 -5.55 -1.06 -27.03
CA ILE A 10 -6.39 -1.19 -25.84
C ILE A 10 -7.23 0.08 -25.79
N GLU A 11 -8.51 -0.06 -26.11
CA GLU A 11 -9.43 1.09 -26.21
C GLU A 11 -10.27 1.25 -24.95
N ASN A 12 -10.74 0.15 -24.38
CA ASN A 12 -11.60 0.12 -23.21
C ASN A 12 -10.88 -0.51 -22.02
N VAL A 13 -10.61 0.28 -21.00
CA VAL A 13 -9.97 -0.17 -19.77
C VAL A 13 -10.90 0.06 -18.59
N ALA A 14 -11.08 -0.94 -17.74
CA ALA A 14 -11.74 -0.77 -16.46
C ALA A 14 -10.74 -0.36 -15.39
N LEU A 15 -11.04 0.68 -14.64
CA LEU A 15 -10.39 0.98 -13.36
C LEU A 15 -11.26 0.39 -12.24
N LEU A 16 -10.75 -0.66 -11.61
CA LEU A 16 -11.39 -1.35 -10.51
C LEU A 16 -10.84 -0.75 -9.21
N TYR A 17 -11.68 0.02 -8.51
CA TYR A 17 -11.28 0.74 -7.31
C TYR A 17 -11.86 0.05 -6.07
N PHE A 18 -10.99 -0.74 -5.38
CA PHE A 18 -11.37 -1.59 -4.26
C PHE A 18 -10.87 -1.07 -2.91
N VAL A 19 -10.70 0.22 -2.82
CA VAL A 19 -10.41 0.90 -1.56
C VAL A 19 -11.76 1.24 -0.89
N ASP A 20 -11.92 0.89 0.36
CA ASP A 20 -13.14 1.24 1.08
C ASP A 20 -13.19 2.75 1.32
N HIS A 21 -14.39 3.33 1.34
CA HIS A 21 -14.57 4.78 1.41
C HIS A 21 -13.94 5.40 2.66
N GLU A 22 -13.93 4.67 3.78
CA GLU A 22 -13.26 5.12 5.00
C GLU A 22 -11.75 5.16 4.82
N ASP A 23 -11.15 4.15 4.17
CA ASP A 23 -9.71 4.11 3.87
C ASP A 23 -9.33 5.18 2.84
N GLU A 24 -10.21 5.47 1.86
CA GLU A 24 -9.98 6.54 0.86
C GLU A 24 -9.93 7.93 1.51
N LEU A 25 -10.77 8.19 2.50
CA LEU A 25 -10.79 9.47 3.21
C LEU A 25 -9.58 9.65 4.15
N GLU A 26 -9.03 8.56 4.64
CA GLU A 26 -7.92 8.55 5.59
C GLU A 26 -6.55 8.44 4.91
N ASP A 27 -6.48 7.92 3.67
CA ASP A 27 -5.22 7.76 2.94
C ASP A 27 -5.26 8.45 1.56
N VAL A 28 -4.64 9.62 1.49
CA VAL A 28 -4.50 10.42 0.26
C VAL A 28 -3.71 9.70 -0.86
N PHE A 29 -2.96 8.65 -0.53
CA PHE A 29 -2.16 7.90 -1.50
C PHE A 29 -3.03 7.27 -2.59
N TYR A 30 -4.07 6.52 -2.22
CA TYR A 30 -4.92 5.84 -3.19
C TYR A 30 -5.72 6.82 -4.05
N HIS A 31 -6.15 7.93 -3.47
CA HIS A 31 -6.82 9.00 -4.21
C HIS A 31 -5.89 9.62 -5.26
N GLY A 32 -4.66 9.96 -4.89
CA GLY A 32 -3.66 10.51 -5.81
C GLY A 32 -3.30 9.55 -6.95
N VAL A 33 -3.20 8.24 -6.66
CA VAL A 33 -2.96 7.20 -7.69
C VAL A 33 -4.13 7.13 -8.67
N LYS A 34 -5.37 7.11 -8.18
CA LYS A 34 -6.60 7.10 -8.99
C LYS A 34 -6.65 8.29 -9.94
N ASP A 35 -6.41 9.49 -9.42
CA ASP A 35 -6.45 10.73 -10.20
C ASP A 35 -5.37 10.75 -11.28
N GLU A 36 -4.15 10.31 -10.99
CA GLU A 36 -3.08 10.29 -11.98
C GLU A 36 -3.36 9.23 -13.07
N ILE A 37 -3.94 8.07 -12.74
CA ILE A 37 -4.38 7.08 -13.74
C ILE A 37 -5.42 7.69 -14.68
N ILE A 38 -6.43 8.37 -14.14
CA ILE A 38 -7.47 9.05 -14.94
C ILE A 38 -6.84 10.08 -15.88
N LYS A 39 -5.92 10.88 -15.36
CA LYS A 39 -5.21 11.92 -16.12
C LYS A 39 -4.36 11.31 -17.24
N GLN A 40 -3.62 10.24 -16.98
CA GLN A 40 -2.80 9.57 -17.99
C GLN A 40 -3.65 8.87 -19.06
N ALA A 41 -4.75 8.21 -18.66
CA ALA A 41 -5.68 7.61 -19.61
C ALA A 41 -6.23 8.65 -20.61
N LYS A 42 -6.62 9.84 -20.12
CA LYS A 42 -7.05 10.95 -20.98
C LYS A 42 -5.98 11.38 -21.96
N LYS A 43 -4.72 11.52 -21.54
CA LYS A 43 -3.59 11.89 -22.42
C LYS A 43 -3.33 10.83 -23.49
N MET A 44 -3.57 9.58 -23.18
CA MET A 44 -3.37 8.46 -24.11
C MET A 44 -4.59 8.14 -24.97
N ASN A 45 -5.67 8.92 -24.86
CA ASN A 45 -6.97 8.66 -25.50
C ASN A 45 -7.54 7.26 -25.21
N ILE A 46 -7.31 6.77 -23.98
CA ILE A 46 -7.87 5.51 -23.48
C ILE A 46 -9.21 5.83 -22.82
N GLN A 47 -10.26 5.12 -23.24
CA GLN A 47 -11.55 5.17 -22.56
C GLN A 47 -11.46 4.38 -21.25
N LEU A 48 -11.56 5.09 -20.12
CA LEU A 48 -11.48 4.51 -18.79
C LEU A 48 -12.88 4.50 -18.15
N SER A 49 -13.36 3.32 -17.74
CA SER A 49 -14.59 3.14 -16.98
C SER A 49 -14.22 2.77 -15.53
N ILE A 50 -14.78 3.49 -14.56
CA ILE A 50 -14.45 3.30 -13.14
C ILE A 50 -15.56 2.45 -12.49
N TYR A 51 -15.16 1.45 -11.72
CA TYR A 51 -16.04 0.54 -11.00
C TYR A 51 -15.58 0.42 -9.55
N ASP A 52 -16.49 0.65 -8.63
CA ASP A 52 -16.27 0.41 -7.20
C ASP A 52 -16.49 -1.06 -6.83
N ARG A 53 -16.09 -1.46 -5.65
CA ARG A 53 -16.21 -2.86 -5.18
C ARG A 53 -17.63 -3.43 -5.32
N LYS A 54 -18.65 -2.61 -5.07
CA LYS A 54 -20.06 -3.02 -5.16
C LYS A 54 -20.49 -3.34 -6.60
N ASP A 55 -19.86 -2.68 -7.56
CA ASP A 55 -20.21 -2.82 -8.99
C ASP A 55 -19.45 -3.94 -9.69
N VAL A 56 -18.27 -4.28 -9.18
CA VAL A 56 -17.27 -5.08 -9.92
C VAL A 56 -17.73 -6.48 -10.24
N MET A 57 -18.44 -7.14 -9.36
CA MET A 57 -18.83 -8.54 -9.59
C MET A 57 -20.02 -8.67 -10.52
N ASP A 58 -20.91 -7.68 -10.55
CA ASP A 58 -22.16 -7.73 -11.28
C ASP A 58 -22.16 -6.90 -12.58
N HIS A 59 -21.44 -5.77 -12.62
CA HIS A 59 -21.51 -4.77 -13.68
C HIS A 59 -20.25 -4.66 -14.55
N VAL A 60 -19.11 -5.28 -14.17
CA VAL A 60 -17.94 -5.27 -15.03
C VAL A 60 -18.23 -5.96 -16.36
N PRO A 61 -18.07 -5.27 -17.50
CA PRO A 61 -18.33 -5.83 -18.83
C PRO A 61 -17.63 -7.17 -19.04
N LYS A 62 -18.30 -8.10 -19.72
CA LYS A 62 -17.71 -9.42 -20.02
C LYS A 62 -16.63 -9.33 -21.11
N ASP A 63 -16.60 -8.24 -21.84
CA ASP A 63 -15.76 -7.96 -23.00
C ASP A 63 -14.65 -6.93 -22.70
N LEU A 64 -14.19 -6.86 -21.47
CA LEU A 64 -13.08 -5.98 -21.09
C LEU A 64 -11.82 -6.27 -21.90
N SER A 65 -11.24 -5.21 -22.50
CA SER A 65 -9.95 -5.27 -23.17
C SER A 65 -8.80 -5.42 -22.17
N ALA A 66 -8.87 -4.71 -21.07
CA ALA A 66 -7.92 -4.75 -19.95
C ALA A 66 -8.52 -4.11 -18.70
N PHE A 67 -7.86 -4.31 -17.54
CA PHE A 67 -8.20 -3.59 -16.31
C PHE A 67 -6.96 -3.13 -15.55
N ILE A 68 -7.16 -2.09 -14.74
CA ILE A 68 -6.25 -1.64 -13.68
C ILE A 68 -7.01 -1.81 -12.37
N ALA A 69 -6.43 -2.47 -11.38
CA ALA A 69 -7.06 -2.68 -10.08
C ALA A 69 -6.24 -2.00 -8.96
N ILE A 70 -6.92 -1.23 -8.10
CA ILE A 70 -6.34 -0.59 -6.91
C ILE A 70 -7.04 -1.15 -5.68
N GLY A 71 -6.28 -1.47 -4.64
CA GLY A 71 -6.80 -2.00 -3.38
C GLY A 71 -6.71 -3.52 -3.29
N TRP A 72 -7.50 -4.08 -2.37
CA TRP A 72 -7.40 -5.49 -1.99
C TRP A 72 -8.56 -6.31 -2.52
N LEU A 73 -8.26 -7.48 -3.08
CA LEU A 73 -9.23 -8.42 -3.59
C LEU A 73 -9.09 -9.77 -2.88
N THR A 74 -10.22 -10.39 -2.61
CA THR A 74 -10.27 -11.78 -2.16
C THR A 74 -9.81 -12.74 -3.26
N ARG A 75 -9.34 -13.92 -2.89
CA ARG A 75 -8.98 -14.97 -3.85
C ARG A 75 -10.13 -15.31 -4.80
N LYS A 76 -11.37 -15.27 -4.32
CA LYS A 76 -12.56 -15.50 -5.13
C LYS A 76 -12.74 -14.43 -6.22
N GLU A 77 -12.57 -13.15 -5.86
CA GLU A 77 -12.65 -12.02 -6.79
C GLU A 77 -11.53 -12.08 -7.84
N ILE A 78 -10.28 -12.37 -7.43
CA ILE A 78 -9.13 -12.54 -8.34
C ILE A 78 -9.41 -13.63 -9.38
N ASN A 79 -9.89 -14.79 -8.95
CA ASN A 79 -10.23 -15.89 -9.85
C ASN A 79 -11.39 -15.55 -10.79
N ALA A 80 -12.37 -14.78 -10.33
CA ALA A 80 -13.49 -14.32 -11.16
C ALA A 80 -13.03 -13.31 -12.21
N LEU A 81 -12.14 -12.37 -11.85
CA LEU A 81 -11.53 -11.43 -12.79
C LEU A 81 -10.69 -12.15 -13.84
N TYR A 82 -9.86 -13.11 -13.44
CA TYR A 82 -9.03 -13.87 -14.38
C TYR A 82 -9.83 -14.63 -15.44
N LYS A 83 -11.02 -15.12 -15.07
CA LYS A 83 -11.93 -15.76 -16.03
C LYS A 83 -12.54 -14.77 -17.04
N ARG A 84 -12.71 -13.50 -16.64
CA ARG A 84 -13.31 -12.45 -17.47
C ARG A 84 -12.26 -11.75 -18.35
N CYS A 85 -11.14 -11.37 -17.75
CA CYS A 85 -10.07 -10.66 -18.44
C CYS A 85 -8.71 -11.10 -17.88
N LYS A 86 -7.80 -11.54 -18.77
CA LYS A 86 -6.45 -11.96 -18.41
C LYS A 86 -5.42 -10.83 -18.47
N ARG A 87 -5.82 -9.66 -18.99
CA ARG A 87 -4.96 -8.49 -19.12
C ARG A 87 -5.27 -7.51 -17.99
N GLY A 88 -4.57 -7.66 -16.90
CA GLY A 88 -4.78 -6.80 -15.74
C GLY A 88 -3.48 -6.42 -15.06
N VAL A 89 -3.47 -5.23 -14.49
CA VAL A 89 -2.38 -4.71 -13.67
C VAL A 89 -2.93 -4.32 -12.31
N PHE A 90 -2.29 -4.76 -11.25
CA PHE A 90 -2.60 -4.36 -9.89
C PHE A 90 -1.67 -3.22 -9.43
N ILE A 91 -2.21 -2.26 -8.70
CA ILE A 91 -1.47 -1.12 -8.15
C ILE A 91 -1.48 -1.21 -6.62
N GLY A 92 -0.30 -1.11 -6.03
CA GLY A 92 -0.10 -1.15 -4.58
C GLY A 92 -0.04 -2.57 -4.00
N THR A 93 -0.70 -3.53 -4.62
CA THR A 93 -0.74 -4.93 -4.21
C THR A 93 -0.31 -5.86 -5.34
N SER A 94 0.09 -7.09 -5.01
CA SER A 94 0.38 -8.16 -5.97
C SER A 94 -0.29 -9.44 -5.51
N PRO A 95 -1.59 -9.61 -5.79
CA PRO A 95 -2.37 -10.70 -5.21
C PRO A 95 -2.03 -12.06 -5.79
N ASP A 96 -1.57 -12.13 -7.04
CA ASP A 96 -1.11 -13.35 -7.70
C ASP A 96 -0.22 -13.04 -8.90
N GLU A 97 1.09 -13.10 -8.68
CA GLU A 97 2.13 -12.79 -9.69
C GLU A 97 2.16 -13.76 -10.88
N LYS A 98 1.50 -14.91 -10.77
CA LYS A 98 1.38 -15.87 -11.88
C LYS A 98 0.24 -15.51 -12.84
N LEU A 99 -0.74 -14.75 -12.36
CA LEU A 99 -1.95 -14.43 -13.12
C LEU A 99 -1.89 -13.02 -13.71
N PHE A 100 -1.32 -12.05 -12.97
CA PHE A 100 -1.37 -10.64 -13.31
C PHE A 100 -0.07 -9.92 -12.99
N ASP A 101 0.19 -8.86 -13.74
CA ASP A 101 1.26 -7.92 -13.43
C ASP A 101 0.86 -7.02 -12.25
N ALA A 102 1.87 -6.48 -11.55
CA ALA A 102 1.66 -5.54 -10.48
C ALA A 102 2.69 -4.40 -10.51
N VAL A 103 2.25 -3.21 -10.13
CA VAL A 103 3.11 -2.05 -9.85
C VAL A 103 2.92 -1.69 -8.39
N LYS A 104 3.97 -1.83 -7.60
CA LYS A 104 3.95 -1.54 -6.17
C LYS A 104 5.21 -0.79 -5.73
N PRO A 105 5.12 0.10 -4.74
CA PRO A 105 6.31 0.69 -4.15
C PRO A 105 7.13 -0.39 -3.43
N ASN A 106 8.45 -0.23 -3.45
CA ASN A 106 9.35 -1.14 -2.73
C ASN A 106 9.48 -0.70 -1.26
N MET A 107 8.41 -0.93 -0.48
CA MET A 107 8.31 -0.51 0.92
C MET A 107 9.39 -1.15 1.80
N ASP A 108 9.77 -2.39 1.51
CA ASP A 108 10.86 -3.09 2.18
C ASP A 108 12.19 -2.32 2.06
N SER A 109 12.58 -1.99 0.83
CA SER A 109 13.79 -1.22 0.58
C SER A 109 13.73 0.19 1.21
N PHE A 110 12.57 0.83 1.22
CA PHE A 110 12.42 2.15 1.84
C PHE A 110 12.72 2.12 3.34
N VAL A 111 12.12 1.17 4.05
CA VAL A 111 12.32 1.06 5.50
C VAL A 111 13.75 0.67 5.83
N THR A 112 14.35 -0.26 5.06
CA THR A 112 15.76 -0.61 5.21
C THR A 112 16.65 0.62 5.07
N GLN A 113 16.46 1.42 4.02
CA GLN A 113 17.23 2.65 3.80
C GLN A 113 17.03 3.69 4.92
N MET A 114 15.83 3.80 5.48
CA MET A 114 15.60 4.70 6.63
C MET A 114 16.40 4.26 7.86
N VAL A 115 16.40 2.96 8.17
CA VAL A 115 17.17 2.43 9.30
C VAL A 115 18.67 2.62 9.07
N ASP A 116 19.16 2.29 7.85
CA ASP A 116 20.56 2.51 7.47
C ASP A 116 20.97 3.98 7.65
N TYR A 117 20.14 4.91 7.18
CA TYR A 117 20.37 6.34 7.32
C TYR A 117 20.46 6.77 8.80
N PHE A 118 19.57 6.27 9.65
CA PHE A 118 19.62 6.59 11.07
C PHE A 118 20.88 6.03 11.75
N VAL A 119 21.27 4.82 11.39
CA VAL A 119 22.50 4.21 11.89
C VAL A 119 23.74 5.00 11.44
N GLU A 120 23.81 5.42 10.18
CA GLU A 120 24.87 6.29 9.65
C GLU A 120 24.94 7.63 10.39
N LYS A 121 23.80 8.17 10.84
CA LYS A 121 23.74 9.39 11.68
C LYS A 121 24.05 9.14 13.14
N GLY A 122 24.37 7.90 13.53
CA GLY A 122 24.79 7.53 14.89
C GLY A 122 23.64 7.20 15.85
N HIS A 123 22.40 7.09 15.33
CA HIS A 123 21.27 6.66 16.16
C HIS A 123 21.36 5.16 16.48
N LYS A 124 21.18 4.82 17.76
CA LYS A 124 21.16 3.43 18.27
C LYS A 124 19.83 3.07 18.94
N ARG A 125 19.04 4.07 19.27
CA ARG A 125 17.68 3.91 19.78
C ARG A 125 16.73 4.40 18.72
N ILE A 126 16.25 3.45 17.91
CA ILE A 126 15.38 3.71 16.77
C ILE A 126 14.03 3.08 17.08
N GLY A 127 12.96 3.87 16.97
CA GLY A 127 11.59 3.39 17.13
C GLY A 127 10.86 3.21 15.82
N PHE A 128 9.71 2.56 15.88
CA PHE A 128 8.80 2.36 14.78
C PHE A 128 7.35 2.62 15.19
N ILE A 129 6.65 3.38 14.39
CA ILE A 129 5.20 3.56 14.49
C ILE A 129 4.55 3.13 13.18
N GLY A 130 3.63 2.18 13.24
CA GLY A 130 2.95 1.65 12.07
C GLY A 130 1.54 1.18 12.34
N GLY A 131 0.91 0.62 11.32
CA GLY A 131 -0.38 -0.05 11.40
C GLY A 131 -0.26 -1.52 10.99
N SER A 132 -1.22 -2.32 11.40
CA SER A 132 -1.32 -3.71 10.94
C SER A 132 -1.95 -3.75 9.56
N ASP A 133 -1.49 -4.69 8.74
CA ASP A 133 -2.18 -5.10 7.53
C ASP A 133 -3.32 -6.07 7.87
N ARG A 134 -4.18 -6.36 6.92
CA ARG A 134 -5.29 -7.30 7.10
C ARG A 134 -5.37 -8.27 5.93
N ASN A 135 -5.40 -9.55 6.25
CA ASN A 135 -5.66 -10.57 5.24
C ASN A 135 -7.11 -10.47 4.76
N ILE A 136 -7.31 -10.12 3.51
CA ILE A 136 -8.64 -9.82 2.94
C ILE A 136 -9.56 -11.05 2.90
N ASP A 137 -9.02 -12.25 2.76
CA ASP A 137 -9.82 -13.48 2.70
C ASP A 137 -10.32 -13.93 4.09
N THR A 138 -9.54 -13.68 5.13
CA THR A 138 -9.83 -14.14 6.49
C THR A 138 -10.25 -13.03 7.45
N GLY A 139 -9.99 -11.77 7.09
CA GLY A 139 -10.19 -10.60 7.95
C GLY A 139 -9.22 -10.51 9.14
N LYS A 140 -8.25 -11.43 9.25
CA LYS A 140 -7.31 -11.47 10.36
C LYS A 140 -6.21 -10.43 10.19
N PRO A 141 -5.77 -9.78 11.28
CA PRO A 141 -4.60 -8.94 11.25
C PRO A 141 -3.36 -9.71 10.77
N SER A 142 -2.50 -9.04 10.03
CA SER A 142 -1.21 -9.54 9.58
C SER A 142 -0.16 -8.45 9.75
N MET A 143 1.09 -8.86 9.87
CA MET A 143 2.20 -7.92 9.97
C MET A 143 2.37 -7.19 8.65
N ASP A 144 2.41 -5.86 8.69
CA ASP A 144 2.73 -5.03 7.53
C ASP A 144 4.20 -5.21 7.12
N ILE A 145 4.48 -5.13 5.83
CA ILE A 145 5.84 -5.31 5.28
C ILE A 145 6.81 -4.26 5.86
N ARG A 146 6.36 -3.06 6.16
CA ARG A 146 7.17 -1.98 6.73
C ARG A 146 7.62 -2.30 8.16
N GLU A 147 6.71 -2.85 8.97
CA GLU A 147 7.03 -3.36 10.31
C GLU A 147 8.04 -4.50 10.23
N TRP A 148 7.78 -5.47 9.36
CA TRP A 148 8.69 -6.60 9.16
C TRP A 148 10.09 -6.14 8.77
N SER A 149 10.20 -5.26 7.79
CA SER A 149 11.47 -4.73 7.30
C SER A 149 12.21 -3.93 8.35
N PHE A 150 11.48 -3.11 9.14
CA PHE A 150 12.07 -2.41 10.28
C PHE A 150 12.68 -3.38 11.30
N ARG A 151 11.93 -4.41 11.69
CA ARG A 151 12.38 -5.42 12.65
C ARG A 151 13.63 -6.14 12.17
N GLN A 152 13.68 -6.53 10.89
CA GLN A 152 14.85 -7.18 10.31
C GLN A 152 16.06 -6.24 10.28
N SER A 153 15.89 -5.02 9.82
CA SER A 153 16.97 -4.03 9.71
C SER A 153 17.50 -3.61 11.09
N ALA A 154 16.61 -3.31 12.03
CA ALA A 154 17.02 -2.95 13.40
C ALA A 154 17.71 -4.12 14.13
N ALA A 155 17.23 -5.35 13.92
CA ALA A 155 17.87 -6.56 14.48
C ALA A 155 19.26 -6.80 13.88
N TYR A 156 19.43 -6.58 12.57
CA TYR A 156 20.73 -6.71 11.91
C TYR A 156 21.81 -5.83 12.55
N TYR A 157 21.46 -4.61 12.96
CA TYR A 157 22.37 -3.69 13.67
C TYR A 157 22.41 -3.91 15.19
N GLY A 158 21.62 -4.82 15.74
CA GLY A 158 21.53 -5.05 17.19
C GLY A 158 20.79 -3.94 17.94
N TYR A 159 19.94 -3.17 17.26
CA TYR A 159 19.21 -2.00 17.82
C TYR A 159 17.70 -2.24 17.93
N LEU A 160 17.22 -3.46 17.64
CA LEU A 160 15.81 -3.81 17.83
C LEU A 160 15.44 -3.73 19.31
N ASN A 161 14.42 -2.93 19.60
CA ASN A 161 13.83 -2.84 20.94
C ASN A 161 12.29 -2.82 20.80
N GLU A 162 11.62 -3.85 21.29
CA GLU A 162 10.17 -4.01 21.23
C GLU A 162 9.42 -2.88 21.95
N GLU A 163 10.03 -2.25 22.97
CA GLU A 163 9.40 -1.14 23.68
C GLU A 163 9.24 0.13 22.87
N TYR A 164 9.94 0.21 21.72
CA TYR A 164 9.88 1.35 20.79
C TYR A 164 9.06 1.05 19.55
N ILE A 165 8.31 -0.08 19.52
CA ILE A 165 7.46 -0.47 18.41
C ILE A 165 6.00 -0.31 18.81
N PHE A 166 5.29 0.53 18.07
CA PHE A 166 3.87 0.83 18.29
C PHE A 166 3.10 0.52 17.02
N ILE A 167 2.12 -0.38 17.12
CA ILE A 167 1.30 -0.82 15.99
C ILE A 167 -0.17 -0.56 16.30
N SER A 168 -0.84 0.18 15.42
CA SER A 168 -2.28 0.39 15.44
C SER A 168 -3.00 -0.60 14.53
N GLU A 169 -4.31 -0.58 14.56
CA GLU A 169 -5.14 -1.34 13.61
C GLU A 169 -5.25 -0.61 12.26
N ARG A 170 -5.07 0.72 12.24
CA ARG A 170 -5.28 1.58 11.07
C ARG A 170 -4.11 2.56 10.91
N PHE A 171 -4.10 3.28 9.79
CA PHE A 171 -3.06 4.28 9.46
C PHE A 171 -3.60 5.72 9.56
N THR A 172 -4.37 6.02 10.61
CA THR A 172 -5.03 7.32 10.77
C THR A 172 -4.15 8.35 11.49
N VAL A 173 -4.49 9.64 11.35
CA VAL A 173 -3.86 10.73 12.12
C VAL A 173 -4.06 10.53 13.62
N ASP A 174 -5.27 10.15 14.03
CA ASP A 174 -5.61 9.90 15.44
C ASP A 174 -4.80 8.75 16.04
N ASP A 175 -4.58 7.68 15.27
CA ASP A 175 -3.70 6.58 15.68
C ASP A 175 -2.27 7.05 15.85
N GLY A 176 -1.75 7.83 14.90
CA GLY A 176 -0.43 8.44 14.99
C GLY A 176 -0.27 9.30 16.23
N TYR A 177 -1.26 10.15 16.52
CA TYR A 177 -1.28 10.98 17.72
C TYR A 177 -1.28 10.13 19.01
N ARG A 178 -2.16 9.14 19.09
CA ARG A 178 -2.25 8.24 20.24
C ARG A 178 -0.94 7.51 20.50
N MET A 179 -0.34 6.92 19.46
CA MET A 179 0.94 6.21 19.58
C MET A 179 2.10 7.14 19.90
N GLY A 180 2.12 8.36 19.37
CA GLY A 180 3.07 9.40 19.76
C GLY A 180 2.99 9.75 21.25
N LYS A 181 1.76 9.89 21.77
CA LYS A 181 1.56 10.10 23.23
C LYS A 181 1.99 8.90 24.07
N GLU A 182 1.80 7.66 23.62
CA GLU A 182 2.28 6.47 24.32
C GLU A 182 3.82 6.41 24.29
N LEU A 183 4.43 6.75 23.16
CA LEU A 183 5.90 6.85 23.06
C LEU A 183 6.48 7.83 24.08
N LEU A 184 5.86 9.01 24.24
CA LEU A 184 6.31 10.05 25.18
C LEU A 184 6.21 9.66 26.66
N LYS A 185 5.50 8.58 27.00
CA LYS A 185 5.45 8.05 28.38
C LYS A 185 6.66 7.19 28.73
N LYS A 186 7.50 6.84 27.75
CA LYS A 186 8.71 6.05 28.00
C LYS A 186 9.74 6.88 28.77
N GLU A 187 10.38 6.26 29.73
CA GLU A 187 11.46 6.89 30.54
C GLU A 187 12.65 7.28 29.66
N ILE A 188 13.01 6.43 28.72
CA ILE A 188 14.07 6.68 27.75
C ILE A 188 13.44 6.66 26.35
N LEU A 189 13.56 7.78 25.63
CA LEU A 189 13.01 7.92 24.30
C LEU A 189 13.97 7.40 23.21
N PRO A 190 13.44 6.89 22.08
CA PRO A 190 14.25 6.71 20.88
C PRO A 190 14.76 8.06 20.39
N THR A 191 15.88 8.05 19.68
CA THR A 191 16.49 9.26 19.11
C THR A 191 16.19 9.43 17.62
N ALA A 192 15.60 8.42 17.03
CA ALA A 192 15.05 8.44 15.67
C ALA A 192 13.79 7.56 15.63
N LEU A 193 12.87 7.89 14.74
CA LEU A 193 11.59 7.23 14.62
C LEU A 193 11.24 7.01 13.14
N CYS A 194 11.06 5.75 12.75
CA CYS A 194 10.42 5.38 11.48
C CYS A 194 8.91 5.43 11.67
N VAL A 195 8.21 6.15 10.79
CA VAL A 195 6.74 6.17 10.77
C VAL A 195 6.26 5.64 9.43
N ALA A 196 5.35 4.67 9.45
CA ALA A 196 5.00 3.86 8.31
C ALA A 196 4.18 4.59 7.21
N SER A 197 3.56 5.73 7.52
CA SER A 197 2.83 6.55 6.53
C SER A 197 2.85 8.03 6.90
N ASP A 198 2.58 8.87 5.90
CA ASP A 198 2.47 10.32 6.07
C ASP A 198 1.33 10.67 7.04
N THR A 199 0.22 9.97 6.93
CA THR A 199 -0.98 10.17 7.78
C THR A 199 -0.65 9.93 9.24
N LEU A 200 -0.01 8.80 9.56
CA LEU A 200 0.48 8.53 10.91
C LEU A 200 1.50 9.58 11.36
N ALA A 201 2.41 9.98 10.46
CA ALA A 201 3.46 10.95 10.79
C ALA A 201 2.89 12.32 11.18
N VAL A 202 1.81 12.78 10.53
CA VAL A 202 1.09 14.00 10.94
C VAL A 202 0.60 13.89 12.38
N GLY A 203 -0.02 12.78 12.75
CA GLY A 203 -0.48 12.53 14.11
C GLY A 203 0.65 12.50 15.14
N VAL A 204 1.74 11.80 14.80
CA VAL A 204 2.94 11.74 15.65
C VAL A 204 3.52 13.13 15.88
N LEU A 205 3.67 13.94 14.82
CA LEU A 205 4.18 15.31 14.94
C LEU A 205 3.30 16.21 15.79
N GLN A 206 1.98 16.01 15.78
CA GLN A 206 1.07 16.72 16.67
C GLN A 206 1.18 16.29 18.13
N ALA A 207 1.66 15.07 18.38
CA ALA A 207 1.85 14.54 19.72
C ALA A 207 3.16 15.03 20.38
N LEU A 208 4.22 15.29 19.56
CA LEU A 208 5.54 15.76 19.98
C LEU A 208 5.54 17.25 20.31
#